data_6883dfc36ae0c904be1e06ae09671b46
#
_entry.id   6883dfc36ae0c904be1e06ae09671b46
#
_cell.length_a   1.000
_cell.length_b   1.000
_cell.length_c   1.000
_cell.angle_alpha   90.00
_cell.angle_beta   90.00
_cell.angle_gamma   90.00
#
_symmetry.space_group_name_H-M   'P 1'
#
loop_
_entity.id
_entity.type
_entity.pdbx_description
1 polymer ?
#
loop_
_entity_poly.entity_id
_entity_poly.type
_entity_poly.pdbx_seq_one_letter_code
_entity_poly.pdbx_strand_id
1 'polypeptide(L)'
;MPSSPKIKKEDMLQAALELVSKNGYAALNIKAVARELGCSTAPISWQFGGMDGLRAELIPFAEQYVEDKYYSRNENELATFEQKGKGTIDLALENPNLFRFLYTGERSQLLSTGFELQTNNPDVANVYQKMAELLGITPKQVMDFAMTMMVYTQGIGTLIASGIVKDTKENMYRMLHNTGMTYLKGLGVKDSTLWDLSGGDRSDESSSNG
;
A
#
# COMPACT_ATOMS: atom_id res chain seq x y z
N MET A 1 19.55 -24.63 34.99
CA MET A 1 18.27 -24.50 34.26
C MET A 1 18.63 -24.04 32.87
N PRO A 2 18.18 -24.69 31.81
CA PRO A 2 18.38 -24.18 30.47
C PRO A 2 17.67 -22.84 30.36
N SER A 3 18.40 -21.79 29.92
CA SER A 3 17.85 -20.48 29.66
C SER A 3 16.79 -20.63 28.53
N SER A 4 15.58 -20.18 28.77
CA SER A 4 14.56 -20.12 27.71
C SER A 4 15.15 -19.40 26.50
N PRO A 5 14.91 -19.89 25.27
CA PRO A 5 15.45 -19.24 24.08
C PRO A 5 15.02 -17.77 24.10
N LYS A 6 15.98 -16.87 23.88
CA LYS A 6 15.74 -15.44 23.86
C LYS A 6 14.87 -15.12 22.64
N ILE A 7 13.61 -14.76 22.87
CA ILE A 7 12.68 -14.38 21.81
C ILE A 7 13.21 -13.12 21.12
N LYS A 8 13.34 -13.14 19.81
CA LYS A 8 13.83 -12.00 19.04
C LYS A 8 12.76 -10.93 18.92
N LYS A 9 13.19 -9.69 18.76
CA LYS A 9 12.30 -8.55 18.54
C LYS A 9 11.43 -8.73 17.30
N GLU A 10 11.99 -9.26 16.23
CA GLU A 10 11.30 -9.57 14.98
C GLU A 10 10.18 -10.60 15.18
N ASP A 11 10.40 -11.65 15.99
CA ASP A 11 9.36 -12.64 16.29
C ASP A 11 8.18 -11.99 17.03
N MET A 12 8.46 -11.03 17.92
CA MET A 12 7.42 -10.28 18.64
C MET A 12 6.61 -9.38 17.72
N LEU A 13 7.27 -8.70 16.78
CA LEU A 13 6.60 -7.86 15.77
C LEU A 13 5.80 -8.71 14.79
N GLN A 14 6.34 -9.87 14.38
CA GLN A 14 5.63 -10.82 13.52
C GLN A 14 4.35 -11.34 14.20
N ALA A 15 4.43 -11.75 15.45
CA ALA A 15 3.25 -12.19 16.21
C ALA A 15 2.21 -11.07 16.38
N ALA A 16 2.66 -9.83 16.59
CA ALA A 16 1.78 -8.67 16.67
C ALA A 16 1.10 -8.38 15.32
N LEU A 17 1.84 -8.47 14.20
CA LEU A 17 1.33 -8.33 12.85
C LEU A 17 0.26 -9.37 12.53
N GLU A 18 0.50 -10.63 12.89
CA GLU A 18 -0.45 -11.73 12.70
C GLU A 18 -1.74 -11.54 13.51
N LEU A 19 -1.62 -11.08 14.75
CA LEU A 19 -2.79 -10.74 15.57
C LEU A 19 -3.64 -9.66 14.94
N VAL A 20 -3.02 -8.57 14.45
CA VAL A 20 -3.73 -7.50 13.75
C VAL A 20 -4.38 -8.02 12.48
N SER A 21 -3.66 -8.80 11.68
CA SER A 21 -4.15 -9.37 10.43
C SER A 21 -5.37 -10.27 10.63
N LYS A 22 -5.34 -11.14 11.64
CA LYS A 22 -6.42 -12.11 11.92
C LYS A 22 -7.61 -11.46 12.63
N ASN A 23 -7.33 -10.66 13.67
CA ASN A 23 -8.35 -10.27 14.65
C ASN A 23 -8.63 -8.74 14.68
N GLY A 24 -7.90 -7.97 13.87
CA GLY A 24 -7.97 -6.51 13.85
C GLY A 24 -7.18 -5.86 14.99
N TYR A 25 -6.99 -4.55 14.84
CA TYR A 25 -6.16 -3.75 15.76
C TYR A 25 -6.65 -3.75 17.22
N ALA A 26 -7.95 -3.81 17.45
CA ALA A 26 -8.53 -3.86 18.80
C ALA A 26 -8.09 -5.09 19.62
N ALA A 27 -7.68 -6.17 18.95
CA ALA A 27 -7.16 -7.39 19.60
C ALA A 27 -5.69 -7.27 20.02
N LEU A 28 -4.96 -6.26 19.53
CA LEU A 28 -3.54 -6.09 19.79
C LEU A 28 -3.30 -5.58 21.21
N ASN A 29 -2.69 -6.41 22.03
CA ASN A 29 -2.19 -6.05 23.36
C ASN A 29 -1.04 -6.98 23.75
N ILE A 30 -0.21 -6.55 24.73
CA ILE A 30 0.99 -7.29 25.15
C ILE A 30 0.66 -8.72 25.62
N LYS A 31 -0.49 -8.93 26.29
CA LYS A 31 -0.89 -10.27 26.75
C LYS A 31 -1.22 -11.19 25.60
N ALA A 32 -1.86 -10.67 24.54
CA ALA A 32 -2.18 -11.44 23.35
C ALA A 32 -0.91 -11.83 22.60
N VAL A 33 0.03 -10.90 22.40
CA VAL A 33 1.34 -11.21 21.77
C VAL A 33 2.13 -12.23 22.58
N ALA A 34 2.17 -12.09 23.91
CA ALA A 34 2.83 -13.06 24.79
C ALA A 34 2.23 -14.46 24.67
N ARG A 35 0.91 -14.56 24.55
CA ARG A 35 0.19 -15.84 24.36
C ARG A 35 0.54 -16.49 23.01
N GLU A 36 0.57 -15.72 21.92
CA GLU A 36 0.99 -16.24 20.59
C GLU A 36 2.42 -16.79 20.62
N LEU A 37 3.30 -16.16 21.38
CA LEU A 37 4.72 -16.56 21.52
C LEU A 37 4.96 -17.63 22.59
N GLY A 38 3.94 -18.03 23.35
CA GLY A 38 4.09 -18.98 24.44
C GLY A 38 5.00 -18.47 25.58
N CYS A 39 5.04 -17.16 25.83
CA CYS A 39 5.90 -16.56 26.84
C CYS A 39 5.15 -15.66 27.83
N SER A 40 5.85 -15.15 28.85
CA SER A 40 5.30 -14.11 29.73
C SER A 40 5.32 -12.73 29.05
N THR A 41 4.57 -11.79 29.61
CA THR A 41 4.52 -10.40 29.10
C THR A 41 5.82 -9.61 29.34
N ALA A 42 6.66 -10.04 30.28
CA ALA A 42 7.85 -9.31 30.71
C ALA A 42 8.87 -9.06 29.56
N PRO A 43 9.24 -10.04 28.71
CA PRO A 43 10.16 -9.80 27.61
C PRO A 43 9.66 -8.74 26.63
N ILE A 44 8.36 -8.75 26.32
CA ILE A 44 7.73 -7.83 25.37
C ILE A 44 7.69 -6.42 25.96
N SER A 45 7.23 -6.30 27.21
CA SER A 45 7.18 -5.01 27.92
C SER A 45 8.58 -4.38 28.06
N TRP A 46 9.59 -5.21 28.33
CA TRP A 46 10.97 -4.75 28.42
C TRP A 46 11.52 -4.30 27.06
N GLN A 47 11.25 -5.08 26.00
CA GLN A 47 11.76 -4.80 24.65
C GLN A 47 11.19 -3.50 24.06
N PHE A 48 9.92 -3.22 24.29
CA PHE A 48 9.23 -2.09 23.66
C PHE A 48 8.89 -0.95 24.64
N GLY A 49 9.17 -1.10 25.93
CA GLY A 49 8.78 -0.09 26.92
C GLY A 49 7.27 0.04 27.14
N GLY A 50 6.50 -0.95 26.67
CA GLY A 50 5.03 -0.98 26.78
C GLY A 50 4.30 -1.01 25.45
N MET A 51 2.98 -0.76 25.50
CA MET A 51 2.13 -0.89 24.33
C MET A 51 2.38 0.18 23.26
N ASP A 52 2.71 1.40 23.68
CA ASP A 52 2.96 2.50 22.73
C ASP A 52 4.26 2.29 21.95
N GLY A 53 5.31 1.77 22.59
CA GLY A 53 6.54 1.40 21.90
C GLY A 53 6.33 0.23 20.94
N LEU A 54 5.55 -0.78 21.33
CA LEU A 54 5.20 -1.88 20.42
C LEU A 54 4.47 -1.35 19.18
N ARG A 55 3.51 -0.43 19.36
CA ARG A 55 2.78 0.20 18.26
C ARG A 55 3.69 0.99 17.33
N ALA A 56 4.55 1.83 17.92
CA ALA A 56 5.46 2.67 17.16
C ALA A 56 6.39 1.85 16.25
N GLU A 57 6.80 0.66 16.69
CA GLU A 57 7.66 -0.22 15.91
C GLU A 57 6.90 -1.19 14.99
N LEU A 58 5.67 -1.57 15.36
CA LEU A 58 4.83 -2.43 14.51
C LEU A 58 4.45 -1.74 13.21
N ILE A 59 4.25 -0.43 13.23
CA ILE A 59 3.83 0.33 12.05
C ILE A 59 4.83 0.22 10.89
N PRO A 60 6.11 0.63 11.06
CA PRO A 60 7.08 0.49 9.98
C PRO A 60 7.34 -0.97 9.60
N PHE A 61 7.23 -1.90 10.55
CA PHE A 61 7.33 -3.33 10.27
C PHE A 61 6.18 -3.83 9.37
N ALA A 62 4.96 -3.39 9.64
CA ALA A 62 3.80 -3.72 8.82
C ALA A 62 3.84 -3.06 7.44
N GLU A 63 4.36 -1.82 7.34
CA GLU A 63 4.59 -1.13 6.06
C GLU A 63 5.59 -1.89 5.20
N GLN A 64 6.71 -2.34 5.79
CA GLN A 64 7.70 -3.14 5.07
C GLN A 64 7.11 -4.48 4.59
N TYR A 65 6.32 -5.16 5.43
CA TYR A 65 5.63 -6.38 5.03
C TYR A 65 4.69 -6.16 3.83
N VAL A 66 3.98 -5.03 3.81
CA VAL A 66 3.09 -4.68 2.68
C VAL A 66 3.89 -4.34 1.43
N GLU A 67 4.98 -3.58 1.56
CA GLU A 67 5.88 -3.27 0.44
C GLU A 67 6.41 -4.56 -0.19
N ASP A 68 6.91 -5.50 0.62
CA ASP A 68 7.51 -6.74 0.15
C ASP A 68 6.48 -7.70 -0.48
N LYS A 69 5.27 -7.74 0.05
CA LYS A 69 4.24 -8.70 -0.38
C LYS A 69 3.37 -8.21 -1.53
N TYR A 70 3.00 -6.92 -1.52
CA TYR A 70 1.97 -6.40 -2.42
C TYR A 70 2.50 -5.41 -3.47
N TYR A 71 3.71 -4.85 -3.26
CA TYR A 71 4.24 -3.84 -4.17
C TYR A 71 5.45 -4.37 -4.93
N SER A 72 5.28 -4.56 -6.24
CA SER A 72 6.37 -4.91 -7.13
C SER A 72 6.85 -3.70 -7.91
N ARG A 73 8.17 -3.62 -8.14
CA ARG A 73 8.76 -2.64 -9.04
C ARG A 73 8.71 -3.18 -10.47
N ASN A 74 8.40 -2.31 -11.41
CA ASN A 74 8.36 -2.62 -12.84
C ASN A 74 9.43 -1.84 -13.60
N GLU A 75 9.47 -2.06 -14.92
CA GLU A 75 10.47 -1.48 -15.82
C GLU A 75 10.42 0.06 -15.89
N ASN A 76 9.25 0.66 -15.64
CA ASN A 76 9.09 2.10 -15.60
C ASN A 76 8.27 2.58 -14.39
N GLU A 77 8.40 3.87 -14.09
CA GLU A 77 7.80 4.50 -12.90
C GLU A 77 6.26 4.49 -12.96
N LEU A 78 5.66 4.64 -14.15
CA LEU A 78 4.19 4.64 -14.30
C LEU A 78 3.63 3.24 -14.02
N ALA A 79 4.24 2.20 -14.59
CA ALA A 79 3.84 0.82 -14.33
C ALA A 79 4.04 0.45 -12.85
N THR A 80 5.13 0.91 -12.22
CA THR A 80 5.36 0.75 -10.79
C THR A 80 4.28 1.45 -9.97
N PHE A 81 3.89 2.66 -10.36
CA PHE A 81 2.82 3.42 -9.71
C PHE A 81 1.46 2.71 -9.82
N GLU A 82 1.11 2.18 -10.99
CA GLU A 82 -0.11 1.40 -11.20
C GLU A 82 -0.10 0.13 -10.34
N GLN A 83 1.03 -0.58 -10.27
CA GLN A 83 1.16 -1.78 -9.44
C GLN A 83 1.02 -1.51 -7.95
N LYS A 84 1.49 -0.37 -7.46
CA LYS A 84 1.22 0.05 -6.07
C LYS A 84 -0.28 0.25 -5.82
N GLY A 85 -0.99 0.84 -6.76
CA GLY A 85 -2.44 0.95 -6.71
C GLY A 85 -3.14 -0.41 -6.66
N LYS A 86 -2.75 -1.34 -7.54
CA LYS A 86 -3.27 -2.72 -7.55
C LYS A 86 -2.95 -3.45 -6.24
N GLY A 87 -1.72 -3.37 -5.76
CA GLY A 87 -1.31 -3.96 -4.48
C GLY A 87 -2.08 -3.42 -3.27
N THR A 88 -2.47 -2.14 -3.30
CA THR A 88 -3.33 -1.56 -2.26
C THR A 88 -4.74 -2.17 -2.28
N ILE A 89 -5.29 -2.42 -3.47
CA ILE A 89 -6.56 -3.14 -3.63
C ILE A 89 -6.43 -4.57 -3.14
N ASP A 90 -5.35 -5.27 -3.50
CA ASP A 90 -5.07 -6.64 -3.04
C ASP A 90 -4.98 -6.73 -1.53
N LEU A 91 -4.26 -5.82 -0.90
CA LEU A 91 -4.19 -5.74 0.55
C LEU A 91 -5.59 -5.57 1.17
N ALA A 92 -6.43 -4.70 0.60
CA ALA A 92 -7.79 -4.47 1.11
C ALA A 92 -8.68 -5.71 0.97
N LEU A 93 -8.53 -6.47 -0.11
CA LEU A 93 -9.27 -7.72 -0.37
C LEU A 93 -8.78 -8.88 0.49
N GLU A 94 -7.47 -9.10 0.53
CA GLU A 94 -6.86 -10.27 1.18
C GLU A 94 -6.69 -10.09 2.69
N ASN A 95 -6.40 -8.87 3.13
CA ASN A 95 -6.15 -8.56 4.53
C ASN A 95 -6.79 -7.22 4.96
N PRO A 96 -8.14 -7.17 5.01
CA PRO A 96 -8.86 -5.93 5.34
C PRO A 96 -8.52 -5.39 6.74
N ASN A 97 -8.13 -6.25 7.67
CA ASN A 97 -7.72 -5.81 9.01
C ASN A 97 -6.38 -5.07 8.98
N LEU A 98 -5.42 -5.57 8.21
CA LEU A 98 -4.12 -4.91 8.04
C LEU A 98 -4.26 -3.61 7.25
N PHE A 99 -5.11 -3.62 6.19
CA PHE A 99 -5.45 -2.40 5.46
C PHE A 99 -6.01 -1.34 6.41
N ARG A 100 -7.01 -1.69 7.24
CA ARG A 100 -7.57 -0.75 8.23
C ARG A 100 -6.54 -0.27 9.23
N PHE A 101 -5.67 -1.15 9.71
CA PHE A 101 -4.61 -0.77 10.64
C PHE A 101 -3.66 0.27 10.04
N LEU A 102 -3.27 0.11 8.78
CA LEU A 102 -2.31 1.00 8.12
C LEU A 102 -2.95 2.30 7.60
N TYR A 103 -4.18 2.24 7.09
CA TYR A 103 -4.75 3.34 6.29
C TYR A 103 -6.05 3.94 6.83
N THR A 104 -6.75 3.27 7.74
CA THR A 104 -8.01 3.77 8.31
C THR A 104 -7.97 3.63 9.81
N GLY A 105 -7.80 4.65 10.56
CA GLY A 105 -7.81 4.56 12.02
C GLY A 105 -7.22 5.81 12.68
N GLU A 106 -6.92 5.73 13.96
CA GLU A 106 -6.31 6.81 14.75
C GLU A 106 -4.94 7.29 14.22
N ARG A 107 -4.44 6.67 13.19
CA ARG A 107 -3.30 7.08 12.37
C ARG A 107 -3.58 8.27 11.43
N SER A 108 -4.68 8.94 11.56
CA SER A 108 -4.97 10.17 10.79
C SER A 108 -3.88 11.25 10.91
N GLN A 109 -3.03 11.17 11.93
CA GLN A 109 -1.81 11.98 12.02
C GLN A 109 -0.77 11.68 10.92
N LEU A 110 -0.80 10.47 10.32
CA LEU A 110 0.08 10.09 9.20
C LEU A 110 -0.43 10.53 7.84
N LEU A 111 -1.73 10.78 7.70
CA LEU A 111 -2.28 11.34 6.47
C LEU A 111 -1.84 12.80 6.28
N SER A 112 -1.72 13.59 7.35
CA SER A 112 -1.19 14.94 7.25
C SER A 112 0.31 14.95 6.91
N THR A 113 1.11 14.07 7.52
CA THR A 113 2.53 13.91 7.18
C THR A 113 2.74 13.20 5.84
N GLY A 114 1.84 12.31 5.42
CA GLY A 114 1.94 11.59 4.13
C GLY A 114 1.91 12.51 2.92
N PHE A 115 1.10 13.54 2.93
CA PHE A 115 1.06 14.55 1.86
C PHE A 115 2.31 15.44 1.86
N GLU A 116 2.78 15.88 3.03
CA GLU A 116 3.99 16.68 3.16
C GLU A 116 5.27 15.91 2.84
N LEU A 117 5.36 14.62 3.24
CA LEU A 117 6.49 13.76 2.90
C LEU A 117 6.60 13.50 1.40
N GLN A 118 5.47 13.38 0.68
CA GLN A 118 5.50 13.20 -0.77
C GLN A 118 5.95 14.45 -1.51
N THR A 119 5.68 15.64 -0.98
CA THR A 119 6.09 16.90 -1.63
C THR A 119 7.54 17.29 -1.33
N ASN A 120 8.10 16.88 -0.20
CA ASN A 120 9.41 17.31 0.27
C ASN A 120 10.50 16.22 0.23
N ASN A 121 10.16 14.99 -0.20
CA ASN A 121 11.13 13.91 -0.32
C ASN A 121 11.84 13.98 -1.69
N PRO A 122 13.19 14.14 -1.73
CA PRO A 122 13.94 14.20 -2.99
C PRO A 122 13.79 12.98 -3.89
N ASP A 123 13.64 11.77 -3.30
CA ASP A 123 13.45 10.53 -4.05
C ASP A 123 12.10 10.51 -4.76
N VAL A 124 11.04 10.99 -4.11
CA VAL A 124 9.71 11.14 -4.70
C VAL A 124 9.73 12.20 -5.81
N ALA A 125 10.41 13.32 -5.58
CA ALA A 125 10.55 14.36 -6.59
C ALA A 125 11.26 13.83 -7.86
N ASN A 126 12.29 12.99 -7.72
CA ASN A 126 12.97 12.36 -8.83
C ASN A 126 12.05 11.38 -9.60
N VAL A 127 11.25 10.59 -8.90
CA VAL A 127 10.24 9.71 -9.53
C VAL A 127 9.24 10.53 -10.33
N TYR A 128 8.72 11.63 -9.78
CA TYR A 128 7.78 12.49 -10.48
C TYR A 128 8.41 13.19 -11.70
N GLN A 129 9.68 13.58 -11.62
CA GLN A 129 10.41 14.11 -12.75
C GLN A 129 10.51 13.10 -13.90
N LYS A 130 10.88 11.86 -13.62
CA LYS A 130 10.95 10.79 -14.62
C LYS A 130 9.58 10.46 -15.22
N MET A 131 8.53 10.40 -14.41
CA MET A 131 7.17 10.22 -14.91
C MET A 131 6.74 11.39 -15.80
N ALA A 132 7.11 12.62 -15.46
CA ALA A 132 6.81 13.79 -16.26
C ALA A 132 7.47 13.74 -17.65
N GLU A 133 8.73 13.30 -17.71
CA GLU A 133 9.46 13.08 -18.96
C GLU A 133 8.83 12.00 -19.82
N LEU A 134 8.45 10.83 -19.22
CA LEU A 134 7.76 9.74 -19.89
C LEU A 134 6.41 10.17 -20.48
N LEU A 135 5.63 10.96 -19.74
CA LEU A 135 4.26 11.33 -20.09
C LEU A 135 4.21 12.62 -20.93
N GLY A 136 5.30 13.39 -21.02
CA GLY A 136 5.34 14.69 -21.70
C GLY A 136 4.50 15.77 -21.01
N ILE A 137 4.40 15.72 -19.68
CA ILE A 137 3.67 16.69 -18.84
C ILE A 137 4.60 17.26 -17.75
N THR A 138 4.14 18.24 -16.99
CA THR A 138 4.96 18.84 -15.93
C THR A 138 5.01 17.98 -14.66
N PRO A 139 6.10 18.04 -13.85
CA PRO A 139 6.17 17.35 -12.56
C PRO A 139 5.01 17.71 -11.61
N LYS A 140 4.52 18.95 -11.68
CA LYS A 140 3.34 19.38 -10.91
C LYS A 140 2.09 18.61 -11.34
N GLN A 141 1.87 18.42 -12.64
CA GLN A 141 0.74 17.65 -13.16
C GLN A 141 0.85 16.16 -12.76
N VAL A 142 2.07 15.60 -12.73
CA VAL A 142 2.32 14.25 -12.21
C VAL A 142 1.97 14.18 -10.72
N MET A 143 2.38 15.16 -9.93
CA MET A 143 2.02 15.21 -8.51
C MET A 143 0.50 15.26 -8.31
N ASP A 144 -0.20 16.14 -9.02
CA ASP A 144 -1.66 16.27 -8.95
C ASP A 144 -2.36 14.96 -9.36
N PHE A 145 -1.85 14.28 -10.40
CA PHE A 145 -2.30 12.95 -10.82
C PHE A 145 -2.06 11.91 -9.72
N ALA A 146 -0.85 11.80 -9.20
CA ALA A 146 -0.48 10.82 -8.18
C ALA A 146 -1.33 10.99 -6.91
N MET A 147 -1.56 12.24 -6.48
CA MET A 147 -2.40 12.56 -5.34
C MET A 147 -3.86 12.15 -5.58
N THR A 148 -4.41 12.45 -6.75
CA THR A 148 -5.77 12.06 -7.12
C THR A 148 -5.93 10.54 -7.12
N MET A 149 -4.99 9.82 -7.73
CA MET A 149 -5.02 8.37 -7.80
C MET A 149 -4.84 7.72 -6.42
N MET A 150 -4.01 8.31 -5.55
CA MET A 150 -3.86 7.85 -4.18
C MET A 150 -5.17 7.97 -3.39
N VAL A 151 -5.83 9.13 -3.45
CA VAL A 151 -7.14 9.33 -2.79
C VAL A 151 -8.20 8.36 -3.34
N TYR A 152 -8.23 8.19 -4.67
CA TYR A 152 -9.15 7.25 -5.32
C TYR A 152 -8.91 5.81 -4.86
N THR A 153 -7.66 5.35 -4.87
CA THR A 153 -7.28 3.99 -4.48
C THR A 153 -7.56 3.73 -3.00
N GLN A 154 -7.25 4.69 -2.12
CA GLN A 154 -7.57 4.59 -0.69
C GLN A 154 -9.09 4.57 -0.44
N GLY A 155 -9.85 5.35 -1.21
CA GLY A 155 -11.32 5.33 -1.16
C GLY A 155 -11.87 3.94 -1.51
N ILE A 156 -11.45 3.36 -2.63
CA ILE A 156 -11.84 2.00 -3.04
C ILE A 156 -11.42 0.99 -1.96
N GLY A 157 -10.15 1.01 -1.53
CA GLY A 157 -9.64 0.11 -0.51
C GLY A 157 -10.44 0.17 0.80
N THR A 158 -10.85 1.37 1.22
CA THR A 158 -11.68 1.57 2.41
C THR A 158 -13.08 0.95 2.23
N LEU A 159 -13.71 1.12 1.08
CA LEU A 159 -15.01 0.54 0.76
C LEU A 159 -14.94 -1.00 0.72
N ILE A 160 -13.88 -1.55 0.13
CA ILE A 160 -13.61 -3.00 0.12
C ILE A 160 -13.41 -3.52 1.54
N ALA A 161 -12.47 -2.94 2.29
CA ALA A 161 -12.12 -3.37 3.64
C ALA A 161 -13.29 -3.26 4.63
N SER A 162 -14.25 -2.36 4.37
CA SER A 162 -15.48 -2.21 5.14
C SER A 162 -16.60 -3.16 4.69
N GLY A 163 -16.40 -3.95 3.63
CA GLY A 163 -17.40 -4.86 3.08
C GLY A 163 -18.58 -4.17 2.37
N ILE A 164 -18.47 -2.86 2.09
CA ILE A 164 -19.50 -2.08 1.40
C ILE A 164 -19.49 -2.41 -0.10
N VAL A 165 -18.30 -2.51 -0.69
CA VAL A 165 -18.12 -2.91 -2.09
C VAL A 165 -17.66 -4.36 -2.14
N LYS A 166 -18.41 -5.18 -2.91
CA LYS A 166 -18.09 -6.58 -3.22
C LYS A 166 -18.10 -6.73 -4.72
N ASP A 167 -16.92 -6.75 -5.30
CA ASP A 167 -16.75 -6.94 -6.74
C ASP A 167 -15.50 -7.79 -7.01
N THR A 168 -15.27 -8.18 -8.25
CA THR A 168 -14.10 -8.96 -8.62
C THR A 168 -12.85 -8.10 -8.61
N LYS A 169 -11.70 -8.72 -8.37
CA LYS A 169 -10.38 -8.10 -8.40
C LYS A 169 -10.12 -7.43 -9.76
N GLU A 170 -10.50 -8.11 -10.84
CA GLU A 170 -10.36 -7.64 -12.22
C GLU A 170 -11.16 -6.36 -12.46
N ASN A 171 -12.39 -6.30 -11.95
CA ASN A 171 -13.21 -5.09 -12.04
C ASN A 171 -12.59 -3.92 -11.29
N MET A 172 -12.08 -4.15 -10.08
CA MET A 172 -11.40 -3.12 -9.29
C MET A 172 -10.16 -2.59 -10.01
N TYR A 173 -9.35 -3.48 -10.58
CA TYR A 173 -8.18 -3.10 -11.37
C TYR A 173 -8.55 -2.29 -12.62
N ARG A 174 -9.60 -2.71 -13.33
CA ARG A 174 -10.11 -1.97 -14.49
C ARG A 174 -10.60 -0.58 -14.10
N MET A 175 -11.29 -0.42 -12.98
CA MET A 175 -11.72 0.89 -12.47
C MET A 175 -10.52 1.78 -12.16
N LEU A 176 -9.51 1.25 -11.49
CA LEU A 176 -8.27 1.98 -11.17
C LEU A 176 -7.57 2.43 -12.46
N HIS A 177 -7.34 1.49 -13.38
CA HIS A 177 -6.69 1.75 -14.68
C HIS A 177 -7.46 2.81 -15.49
N ASN A 178 -8.76 2.63 -15.70
CA ASN A 178 -9.58 3.54 -16.49
C ASN A 178 -9.62 4.96 -15.89
N THR A 179 -9.65 5.08 -14.56
CA THR A 179 -9.61 6.38 -13.88
C THR A 179 -8.27 7.07 -14.13
N GLY A 180 -7.16 6.35 -13.99
CA GLY A 180 -5.82 6.88 -14.26
C GLY A 180 -5.65 7.33 -15.71
N MET A 181 -6.07 6.47 -16.67
CA MET A 181 -5.99 6.77 -18.10
C MET A 181 -6.87 7.98 -18.48
N THR A 182 -8.07 8.07 -17.94
CA THR A 182 -8.96 9.21 -18.18
C THR A 182 -8.34 10.52 -17.68
N TYR A 183 -7.72 10.48 -16.51
CA TYR A 183 -7.03 11.65 -15.95
C TYR A 183 -5.86 12.09 -16.85
N LEU A 184 -4.99 11.17 -17.24
CA LEU A 184 -3.83 11.45 -18.09
C LEU A 184 -4.24 11.96 -19.47
N LYS A 185 -5.30 11.41 -20.09
CA LYS A 185 -5.89 11.95 -21.32
C LYS A 185 -6.40 13.38 -21.15
N GLY A 186 -7.03 13.67 -20.02
CA GLY A 186 -7.46 15.02 -19.65
C GLY A 186 -6.31 16.03 -19.54
N LEU A 187 -5.10 15.58 -19.24
CA LEU A 187 -3.88 16.37 -19.24
C LEU A 187 -3.22 16.50 -20.63
N GLY A 188 -3.79 15.89 -21.66
CA GLY A 188 -3.29 15.91 -23.05
C GLY A 188 -2.19 14.88 -23.34
N VAL A 189 -2.00 13.87 -22.47
CA VAL A 189 -1.10 12.75 -22.76
C VAL A 189 -1.64 11.95 -23.93
N LYS A 190 -0.77 11.69 -24.94
CA LYS A 190 -1.18 11.01 -26.18
C LYS A 190 -1.51 9.53 -25.94
N ASP A 191 -2.52 9.01 -26.62
CA ASP A 191 -2.91 7.61 -26.53
C ASP A 191 -1.78 6.64 -26.89
N SER A 192 -0.92 6.97 -27.85
CA SER A 192 0.26 6.17 -28.19
C SER A 192 1.22 6.01 -27.02
N THR A 193 1.48 7.10 -26.28
CA THR A 193 2.33 7.07 -25.08
C THR A 193 1.72 6.18 -24.00
N LEU A 194 0.41 6.30 -23.77
CA LEU A 194 -0.30 5.50 -22.77
C LEU A 194 -0.33 4.01 -23.13
N TRP A 195 -0.50 3.69 -24.40
CA TRP A 195 -0.49 2.33 -24.92
C TRP A 195 0.89 1.67 -24.74
N ASP A 196 1.96 2.36 -25.14
CA ASP A 196 3.33 1.85 -25.04
C ASP A 196 3.73 1.59 -23.57
N LEU A 197 3.23 2.41 -22.63
CA LEU A 197 3.51 2.28 -21.19
C LEU A 197 2.66 1.23 -20.48
N SER A 198 1.48 0.88 -21.03
CA SER A 198 0.58 -0.12 -20.42
C SER A 198 0.94 -1.57 -20.76
N GLY A 199 1.99 -1.80 -21.56
CA GLY A 199 2.38 -3.13 -22.00
C GLY A 199 1.38 -3.78 -22.98
N GLY A 200 0.65 -2.97 -23.71
CA GLY A 200 -0.35 -3.42 -24.68
C GLY A 200 0.27 -4.23 -25.81
N ASP A 201 -0.12 -5.50 -25.91
CA ASP A 201 0.26 -6.37 -27.04
C ASP A 201 -0.56 -5.95 -28.27
N ARG A 202 0.11 -5.56 -29.35
CA ARG A 202 -0.52 -5.13 -30.63
C ARG A 202 -1.15 -6.28 -31.41
N SER A 203 -1.28 -7.47 -30.82
CA SER A 203 -1.71 -8.68 -31.55
C SER A 203 -3.22 -8.78 -31.80
N ASP A 204 -4.08 -7.96 -31.19
CA ASP A 204 -5.54 -8.14 -31.26
C ASP A 204 -6.31 -7.23 -32.23
N GLU A 205 -5.68 -6.24 -32.89
CA GLU A 205 -6.39 -5.35 -33.83
C GLU A 205 -6.47 -5.85 -35.28
N SER A 206 -5.89 -7.00 -35.63
CA SER A 206 -5.90 -7.51 -37.02
C SER A 206 -7.07 -8.45 -37.35
N SER A 207 -8.01 -8.70 -36.44
CA SER A 207 -9.07 -9.71 -36.62
C SER A 207 -10.52 -9.17 -36.74
N SER A 208 -10.74 -7.85 -36.82
CA SER A 208 -12.11 -7.32 -36.90
C SER A 208 -12.40 -6.48 -38.15
N ASN A 209 -11.74 -6.72 -39.28
CA ASN A 209 -12.14 -6.24 -40.58
C ASN A 209 -12.10 -7.39 -41.59
N GLY A 210 -13.18 -8.15 -41.62
CA GLY A 210 -13.50 -9.17 -42.63
C GLY A 210 -14.98 -9.33 -42.74
#